data_1f2571b686927a9c06acf144321fd052
#
_entry.id   1f2571b686927a9c06acf144321fd052
#
_cell.length_a   1.000
_cell.length_b   1.000
_cell.length_c   1.000
_cell.angle_alpha   90.00
_cell.angle_beta   90.00
_cell.angle_gamma   90.00
#
_symmetry.space_group_name_H-M   'P 1'
#
loop_
_entity.id
_entity.type
_entity.pdbx_description
1 polymer ?
#
loop_
_entity_poly.entity_id
_entity_poly.type
_entity_poly.pdbx_seq_one_letter_code
_entity_poly.pdbx_strand_id
1 'polypeptide(L)'
;MQKEYAELFSAFTQFRKLHMSDLFPNMNHSEFATLMHIGGANKCLNEEKVKVSTLSERMRINITAVSRTLKVLEKKNYIQRTVSAQDRRITYVELTPEGAEVLAEAEER
;
A
#
# COMPACT_ATOMS: atom_id res chain seq x y z
N MET A 1 16.22 -2.04 -8.12
CA MET A 1 15.07 -2.17 -7.22
C MET A 1 14.24 -0.91 -7.11
N GLN A 2 14.86 0.23 -6.82
CA GLN A 2 14.11 1.49 -6.76
C GLN A 2 13.49 1.86 -8.10
N LYS A 3 14.17 1.52 -9.19
CA LYS A 3 13.65 1.77 -10.52
C LYS A 3 12.35 0.99 -10.77
N GLU A 4 12.31 -0.27 -10.37
CA GLU A 4 11.12 -1.10 -10.52
C GLU A 4 9.97 -0.59 -9.68
N TYR A 5 10.27 -0.11 -8.47
CA TYR A 5 9.28 0.48 -7.60
C TYR A 5 8.72 1.77 -8.20
N ALA A 6 9.59 2.60 -8.76
CA ALA A 6 9.18 3.84 -9.39
C ALA A 6 8.32 3.57 -10.63
N GLU A 7 8.65 2.54 -11.41
CA GLU A 7 7.85 2.16 -12.57
C GLU A 7 6.47 1.70 -12.16
N LEU A 8 6.38 0.94 -11.08
CA LEU A 8 5.10 0.49 -10.56
C LEU A 8 4.25 1.69 -10.13
N PHE A 9 4.86 2.64 -9.45
CA PHE A 9 4.16 3.84 -9.03
C PHE A 9 3.73 4.70 -10.20
N SER A 10 4.55 4.77 -11.25
CA SER A 10 4.19 5.48 -12.48
C SER A 10 2.98 4.84 -13.15
N ALA A 11 2.96 3.52 -13.19
CA ALA A 11 1.81 2.78 -13.74
C ALA A 11 0.55 3.10 -12.95
N PHE A 12 0.65 3.16 -11.62
CA PHE A 12 -0.47 3.55 -10.77
C PHE A 12 -0.93 4.98 -11.10
N THR A 13 0.01 5.89 -11.29
CA THR A 13 -0.33 7.29 -11.61
C THR A 13 -1.10 7.39 -12.92
N GLN A 14 -0.68 6.62 -13.93
CA GLN A 14 -1.40 6.56 -15.20
C GLN A 14 -2.78 5.95 -15.05
N PHE A 15 -2.85 4.87 -14.29
CA PHE A 15 -4.10 4.18 -14.01
C PHE A 15 -5.10 5.11 -13.35
N ARG A 16 -4.63 5.98 -12.47
CA ARG A 16 -5.48 6.93 -11.77
C ARG A 16 -6.24 7.84 -12.72
N LYS A 17 -5.68 8.12 -13.89
CA LYS A 17 -6.31 8.97 -14.90
C LYS A 17 -7.53 8.28 -15.54
N LEU A 18 -7.67 6.99 -15.33
CA LEU A 18 -8.76 6.21 -15.87
C LEU A 18 -9.96 6.13 -14.91
N HIS A 19 -10.03 7.08 -13.98
CA HIS A 19 -11.15 7.17 -13.03
C HIS A 19 -11.22 5.97 -12.10
N MET A 20 -10.20 5.86 -11.27
CA MET A 20 -10.08 4.76 -10.33
C MET A 20 -11.30 4.59 -9.42
N SER A 21 -11.99 5.69 -9.09
CA SER A 21 -13.18 5.64 -8.27
C SER A 21 -14.30 4.80 -8.88
N ASP A 22 -14.30 4.67 -10.21
CA ASP A 22 -15.28 3.84 -10.90
C ASP A 22 -14.96 2.36 -10.77
N LEU A 23 -13.68 2.03 -10.61
CA LEU A 23 -13.22 0.66 -10.46
C LEU A 23 -13.32 0.18 -9.02
N PHE A 24 -13.02 1.06 -8.08
CA PHE A 24 -13.00 0.73 -6.66
C PHE A 24 -13.72 1.82 -5.88
N PRO A 25 -15.05 1.86 -5.95
CA PRO A 25 -15.81 2.97 -5.34
C PRO A 25 -15.68 3.06 -3.82
N ASN A 26 -15.22 1.99 -3.17
CA ASN A 26 -15.05 1.99 -1.73
C ASN A 26 -13.64 2.43 -1.28
N MET A 27 -12.82 2.86 -2.23
CA MET A 27 -11.45 3.30 -1.92
C MET A 27 -11.16 4.66 -2.52
N ASN A 28 -10.53 5.53 -1.74
CA ASN A 28 -10.06 6.82 -2.24
C ASN A 28 -8.62 6.71 -2.70
N HIS A 29 -8.07 7.81 -3.24
CA HIS A 29 -6.71 7.83 -3.77
C HIS A 29 -5.66 7.50 -2.73
N SER A 30 -5.81 8.02 -1.51
CA SER A 30 -4.84 7.78 -0.45
C SER A 30 -4.79 6.31 -0.07
N GLU A 31 -5.95 5.68 0.02
CA GLU A 31 -6.04 4.27 0.36
C GLU A 31 -5.40 3.41 -0.73
N PHE A 32 -5.73 3.69 -1.98
CA PHE A 32 -5.19 2.92 -3.08
C PHE A 32 -3.70 3.13 -3.25
N ALA A 33 -3.22 4.38 -3.12
CA ALA A 33 -1.79 4.67 -3.19
C ALA A 33 -1.02 3.93 -2.10
N THR A 34 -1.56 3.92 -0.89
CA THR A 34 -0.92 3.21 0.23
C THR A 34 -0.84 1.72 -0.07
N LEU A 35 -1.94 1.15 -0.57
CA LEU A 35 -1.98 -0.27 -0.92
C LEU A 35 -0.97 -0.60 -2.02
N MET A 36 -0.85 0.27 -3.02
CA MET A 36 0.12 0.10 -4.10
C MET A 36 1.56 0.13 -3.58
N HIS A 37 1.86 1.04 -2.66
CA HIS A 37 3.21 1.10 -2.09
C HIS A 37 3.54 -0.15 -1.30
N ILE A 38 2.58 -0.69 -0.55
CA ILE A 38 2.81 -1.94 0.18
C ILE A 38 3.04 -3.08 -0.81
N GLY A 39 2.17 -3.18 -1.82
CA GLY A 39 2.29 -4.22 -2.84
C GLY A 39 3.57 -4.09 -3.64
N GLY A 40 3.98 -2.86 -3.94
CA GLY A 40 5.24 -2.61 -4.65
C GLY A 40 6.45 -3.05 -3.85
N ALA A 41 6.44 -2.79 -2.55
CA ALA A 41 7.54 -3.22 -1.69
C ALA A 41 7.59 -4.74 -1.62
N ASN A 42 6.44 -5.39 -1.49
CA ASN A 42 6.38 -6.85 -1.45
C ASN A 42 6.87 -7.47 -2.77
N LYS A 43 6.45 -6.93 -3.88
CA LYS A 43 6.70 -7.50 -5.19
C LYS A 43 8.05 -7.08 -5.78
N CYS A 44 8.37 -5.78 -5.72
CA CYS A 44 9.55 -5.24 -6.38
C CYS A 44 10.79 -5.21 -5.50
N LEU A 45 10.61 -5.02 -4.21
CA LEU A 45 11.72 -4.96 -3.24
C LEU A 45 11.88 -6.25 -2.46
N ASN A 46 11.03 -7.23 -2.73
CA ASN A 46 11.05 -8.53 -2.08
C ASN A 46 10.96 -8.43 -0.55
N GLU A 47 10.18 -7.50 -0.08
CA GLU A 47 9.92 -7.32 1.35
C GLU A 47 8.56 -7.91 1.70
N GLU A 48 8.51 -8.90 2.58
CA GLU A 48 7.24 -9.48 3.00
C GLU A 48 6.42 -8.50 3.83
N LYS A 49 7.10 -7.76 4.68
CA LYS A 49 6.48 -6.78 5.56
C LYS A 49 7.19 -5.45 5.41
N VAL A 50 6.44 -4.37 5.50
CA VAL A 50 6.98 -3.02 5.37
C VAL A 50 6.73 -2.28 6.68
N LYS A 51 7.76 -1.58 7.17
CA LYS A 51 7.60 -0.75 8.35
C LYS A 51 6.73 0.45 8.02
N VAL A 52 5.85 0.81 8.94
CA VAL A 52 4.99 1.99 8.75
C VAL A 52 5.82 3.25 8.53
N SER A 53 6.92 3.40 9.27
CA SER A 53 7.81 4.56 9.11
C SER A 53 8.44 4.59 7.71
N THR A 54 8.84 3.43 7.20
CA THR A 54 9.41 3.32 5.86
C THR A 54 8.38 3.71 4.81
N LEU A 55 7.16 3.26 4.99
CA LEU A 55 6.06 3.58 4.08
C LEU A 55 5.81 5.09 4.05
N SER A 56 5.81 5.72 5.23
CA SER A 56 5.65 7.16 5.35
C SER A 56 6.75 7.91 4.59
N GLU A 57 8.00 7.46 4.73
CA GLU A 57 9.12 8.07 4.03
C GLU A 57 9.01 7.91 2.51
N ARG A 58 8.68 6.73 2.05
CA ARG A 58 8.57 6.46 0.62
C ARG A 58 7.44 7.25 -0.02
N MET A 59 6.33 7.38 0.69
CA MET A 59 5.19 8.13 0.18
C MET A 59 5.31 9.63 0.39
N ARG A 60 6.27 10.05 1.21
CA ARG A 60 6.47 11.46 1.58
C ARG A 60 5.21 12.06 2.18
N ILE A 61 4.58 11.30 3.06
CA ILE A 61 3.37 11.70 3.75
C ILE A 61 3.60 11.55 5.24
N ASN A 62 2.99 12.42 6.01
CA ASN A 62 3.08 12.39 7.47
C ASN A 62 2.66 11.02 7.99
N ILE A 63 3.41 10.49 8.95
CA ILE A 63 3.15 9.16 9.50
C ILE A 63 1.76 9.04 10.13
N THR A 64 1.25 10.14 10.70
CA THR A 64 -0.10 10.14 11.28
C THR A 64 -1.15 9.91 10.20
N ALA A 65 -0.98 10.56 9.05
CA ALA A 65 -1.89 10.37 7.92
C ALA A 65 -1.81 8.95 7.38
N VAL A 66 -0.60 8.41 7.26
CA VAL A 66 -0.41 7.03 6.82
C VAL A 66 -1.10 6.07 7.79
N SER A 67 -0.93 6.29 9.09
CA SER A 67 -1.55 5.44 10.10
C SER A 67 -3.07 5.43 10.02
N ARG A 68 -3.67 6.58 9.74
CA ARG A 68 -5.12 6.67 9.57
C ARG A 68 -5.58 5.84 8.37
N THR A 69 -4.86 5.98 7.27
CA THR A 69 -5.18 5.23 6.05
C THR A 69 -5.03 3.73 6.29
N LEU A 70 -3.98 3.34 7.00
CA LEU A 70 -3.75 1.94 7.32
C LEU A 70 -4.87 1.35 8.16
N LYS A 71 -5.42 2.13 9.10
CA LYS A 71 -6.55 1.66 9.90
C LYS A 71 -7.77 1.38 9.03
N VAL A 72 -8.02 2.22 8.05
CA VAL A 72 -9.14 2.01 7.13
C VAL A 72 -8.92 0.76 6.30
N LEU A 73 -7.70 0.58 5.76
CA LEU A 73 -7.38 -0.58 4.94
C LEU A 73 -7.43 -1.87 5.76
N GLU A 74 -7.00 -1.81 7.01
CA GLU A 74 -7.07 -2.95 7.90
C GLU A 74 -8.52 -3.34 8.16
N LYS A 75 -9.38 -2.35 8.36
CA LYS A 75 -10.79 -2.56 8.59
C LYS A 75 -11.47 -3.20 7.39
N LYS A 76 -11.01 -2.86 6.18
CA LYS A 76 -11.51 -3.44 4.94
C LYS A 76 -10.89 -4.81 4.65
N ASN A 77 -9.98 -5.24 5.50
CA ASN A 77 -9.29 -6.54 5.40
C ASN A 77 -8.36 -6.63 4.18
N TYR A 78 -7.80 -5.51 3.76
CA TYR A 78 -6.84 -5.49 2.66
C TYR A 78 -5.39 -5.54 3.14
N ILE A 79 -5.16 -5.17 4.39
CA ILE A 79 -3.83 -5.24 4.99
C ILE A 79 -3.92 -5.81 6.40
N GLN A 80 -2.78 -6.22 6.90
CA GLN A 80 -2.62 -6.72 8.26
C GLN A 80 -1.44 -6.01 8.89
N ARG A 81 -1.62 -5.53 10.12
CA ARG A 81 -0.55 -4.87 10.86
C ARG A 81 -0.04 -5.79 11.95
N THR A 82 1.26 -5.76 12.17
CA THR A 82 1.92 -6.56 13.19
C THR A 82 2.93 -5.70 13.93
N VAL A 83 2.83 -5.67 15.25
CA VAL A 83 3.81 -4.97 16.08
C VAL A 83 5.00 -5.90 16.27
N SER A 84 6.22 -5.37 16.13
CA SER A 84 7.43 -6.16 16.32
C SER A 84 7.50 -6.70 17.74
N ALA A 85 7.79 -8.01 17.87
CA ALA A 85 7.98 -8.63 19.16
C ALA A 85 9.26 -8.15 19.84
N GLN A 86 10.23 -7.70 19.05
CA GLN A 86 11.52 -7.26 19.55
C GLN A 86 11.53 -5.78 19.92
N ASP A 87 10.70 -4.97 19.23
CA ASP A 87 10.62 -3.54 19.49
C ASP A 87 9.21 -3.06 19.19
N ARG A 88 8.44 -2.80 20.24
CA ARG A 88 7.04 -2.40 20.12
C ARG A 88 6.83 -1.05 19.44
N ARG A 89 7.89 -0.29 19.25
CA ARG A 89 7.80 0.97 18.51
C ARG A 89 7.73 0.76 17.01
N ILE A 90 8.02 -0.46 16.56
CA ILE A 90 8.01 -0.80 15.14
C ILE A 90 6.74 -1.56 14.81
N THR A 91 6.00 -1.05 13.83
CA THR A 91 4.82 -1.71 13.29
C THR A 91 5.07 -2.03 11.83
N TYR A 92 4.77 -3.25 11.45
CA TYR A 92 4.88 -3.71 10.06
C TYR A 92 3.50 -3.84 9.45
N VAL A 93 3.44 -3.70 8.14
CA VAL A 93 2.21 -3.95 7.37
C VAL A 93 2.51 -4.89 6.23
N GLU A 94 1.51 -5.67 5.85
CA GLU A 94 1.59 -6.56 4.70
C GLU A 94 0.20 -6.69 4.09
N LEU A 95 0.15 -7.07 2.82
CA LEU A 95 -1.11 -7.31 2.15
C LEU A 95 -1.73 -8.60 2.65
N THR A 96 -3.06 -8.60 2.77
CA THR A 96 -3.81 -9.84 2.90
C THR A 96 -4.02 -10.42 1.50
N PRO A 97 -4.47 -11.68 1.38
CA PRO A 97 -4.83 -12.21 0.06
C PRO A 97 -5.86 -11.33 -0.66
N GLU A 98 -6.81 -10.76 0.07
CA GLU A 98 -7.82 -9.87 -0.50
C GLU A 98 -7.21 -8.58 -1.03
N GLY A 99 -6.26 -8.02 -0.28
CA GLY A 99 -5.53 -6.82 -0.72
C GLY A 99 -4.74 -7.09 -1.98
N ALA A 100 -4.10 -8.26 -2.06
CA ALA A 100 -3.34 -8.66 -3.23
C ALA A 100 -4.26 -8.81 -4.45
N GLU A 101 -5.46 -9.34 -4.26
CA GLU A 101 -6.43 -9.48 -5.34
C GLU A 101 -6.87 -8.12 -5.88
N VAL A 102 -7.13 -7.17 -5.00
CA VAL A 102 -7.53 -5.82 -5.39
C VAL A 102 -6.45 -5.19 -6.27
N LEU A 103 -5.19 -5.33 -5.88
CA LEU A 103 -4.09 -4.79 -6.66
C LEU A 103 -3.93 -5.52 -7.99
N ALA A 104 -4.09 -6.84 -8.01
CA ALA A 104 -3.99 -7.61 -9.24
C ALA A 104 -5.06 -7.19 -10.23
N GLU A 105 -6.28 -6.95 -9.78
CA GLU A 105 -7.34 -6.45 -10.64
C GLU A 105 -7.01 -5.09 -11.22
N ALA A 106 -6.43 -4.22 -10.40
CA ALA A 106 -6.03 -2.89 -10.86
C ALA A 106 -4.94 -2.97 -11.92
N GLU A 107 -3.99 -3.87 -11.75
CA GLU A 107 -2.89 -4.03 -12.71
C GLU A 107 -3.37 -4.59 -14.05
N GLU A 108 -4.42 -5.37 -14.06
CA GLU A 108 -4.96 -5.95 -15.28
C GLU A 108 -5.73 -4.95 -16.14
N ARG A 109 -6.16 -3.86 -15.56
CA ARG A 109 -6.92 -2.84 -16.27
C ARG A 109 -6.02 -1.72 -16.77
#